data_9730391549052d61c117e92978887519
#
_entry.id   9730391549052d61c117e92978887519
#
_cell.length_a   1.000
_cell.length_b   1.000
_cell.length_c   1.000
_cell.angle_alpha   90.00
_cell.angle_beta   90.00
_cell.angle_gamma   90.00
#
_symmetry.space_group_name_H-M   'P 1'
#
loop_
_entity.id
_entity.type
_entity.pdbx_description
1 polymer ?
#
loop_
_entity_poly.entity_id
_entity_poly.type
_entity_poly.pdbx_seq_one_letter_code
_entity_poly.pdbx_strand_id
1 'polypeptide(L)'
;MSQIQTPAPPAPEFDPSAVEAAAEHLGGAFVGTAVTLMIDLGYRTGLFEAAAAGPATSAELAERSGLSERHVREWLGAVTTAGIVDVDAGSAVYTMRPEYAVLLTGDTAMNQAAVAPMLVHLAHHIDSVAHTFEHGGGVPYAEYRPHFTGVMDDVGRRKYDALLLDAYLPLVDGLVERLDRGTSVIDIGCGTGHCINLMAKRFPNSQFTGFDIAEDAIVLATDEAARQGLGNARFEVRDVIDLPTDTPFGVVTAFDAIHDQAAPAEVLRAAHDALEPDGIFFMVDIKSSSDVATDVSNPLAPMVYAVSVLHCMQVSLAAGGAGLGTAWGERVACEMLRDAGFEQLEVHEMENDAFNLAYGARKPAARS
;
A
#
# COMPACT_ATOMS: atom_id res chain seq x y z
N MET A 1 -58.06 25.79 -4.22
CA MET A 1 -57.15 24.95 -5.03
C MET A 1 -56.75 23.76 -4.18
N SER A 2 -57.34 22.60 -4.49
CA SER A 2 -57.06 21.35 -3.76
C SER A 2 -55.68 20.84 -4.18
N GLN A 3 -54.76 20.70 -3.24
CA GLN A 3 -53.47 20.05 -3.49
C GLN A 3 -53.74 18.55 -3.72
N ILE A 4 -53.44 18.10 -4.92
CA ILE A 4 -53.42 16.66 -5.26
C ILE A 4 -52.19 16.09 -4.53
N GLN A 5 -52.41 15.38 -3.43
CA GLN A 5 -51.37 14.58 -2.81
C GLN A 5 -51.07 13.39 -3.73
N THR A 6 -49.87 13.39 -4.31
CA THR A 6 -49.31 12.22 -5.01
C THR A 6 -49.22 11.09 -3.98
N PRO A 7 -49.80 9.91 -4.23
CA PRO A 7 -49.69 8.78 -3.31
C PRO A 7 -48.19 8.40 -3.16
N ALA A 8 -47.78 8.04 -1.92
CA ALA A 8 -46.47 7.52 -1.67
C ALA A 8 -46.25 6.25 -2.54
N PRO A 9 -45.01 6.06 -3.08
CA PRO A 9 -44.73 4.85 -3.82
C PRO A 9 -44.97 3.60 -2.94
N PRO A 10 -45.46 2.50 -3.52
CA PRO A 10 -45.66 1.26 -2.76
C PRO A 10 -44.32 0.84 -2.13
N ALA A 11 -44.37 0.28 -0.91
CA ALA A 11 -43.20 -0.30 -0.26
C ALA A 11 -42.60 -1.37 -1.19
N PRO A 12 -41.26 -1.42 -1.31
CA PRO A 12 -40.60 -2.41 -2.15
C PRO A 12 -41.00 -3.82 -1.66
N GLU A 13 -41.45 -4.68 -2.60
CA GLU A 13 -41.59 -6.10 -2.31
C GLU A 13 -40.23 -6.73 -2.11
N PHE A 14 -39.99 -7.28 -0.92
CA PHE A 14 -38.76 -7.99 -0.60
C PHE A 14 -38.88 -9.46 -1.00
N ASP A 15 -37.92 -9.97 -1.75
CA ASP A 15 -37.69 -11.41 -1.90
C ASP A 15 -37.01 -11.95 -0.63
N PRO A 16 -37.67 -12.81 0.17
CA PRO A 16 -37.07 -13.35 1.39
C PRO A 16 -35.73 -14.05 1.16
N SER A 17 -35.55 -14.72 0.02
CA SER A 17 -34.30 -15.40 -0.31
C SER A 17 -33.16 -14.40 -0.58
N ALA A 18 -33.46 -13.26 -1.18
CA ALA A 18 -32.48 -12.18 -1.38
C ALA A 18 -32.07 -11.50 -0.05
N VAL A 19 -33.03 -11.36 0.88
CA VAL A 19 -32.75 -10.86 2.23
C VAL A 19 -31.84 -11.81 3.01
N GLU A 20 -32.09 -13.12 2.94
CA GLU A 20 -31.25 -14.14 3.59
C GLU A 20 -29.83 -14.12 3.04
N ALA A 21 -29.65 -14.09 1.71
CA ALA A 21 -28.35 -13.99 1.06
C ALA A 21 -27.60 -12.69 1.43
N ALA A 22 -28.29 -11.56 1.52
CA ALA A 22 -27.72 -10.30 1.96
C ALA A 22 -27.28 -10.35 3.44
N ALA A 23 -28.07 -10.99 4.31
CA ALA A 23 -27.73 -11.17 5.72
C ALA A 23 -26.49 -12.07 5.89
N GLU A 24 -26.36 -13.14 5.12
CA GLU A 24 -25.18 -14.00 5.09
C GLU A 24 -23.94 -13.23 4.62
N HIS A 25 -24.04 -12.46 3.56
CA HIS A 25 -22.95 -11.61 3.06
C HIS A 25 -22.48 -10.58 4.10
N LEU A 26 -23.40 -9.86 4.75
CA LEU A 26 -23.07 -8.93 5.85
C LEU A 26 -22.46 -9.65 7.04
N GLY A 27 -22.98 -10.82 7.42
CA GLY A 27 -22.40 -11.66 8.47
C GLY A 27 -20.97 -12.04 8.15
N GLY A 28 -20.66 -12.42 6.92
CA GLY A 28 -19.32 -12.70 6.43
C GLY A 28 -18.37 -11.50 6.59
N ALA A 29 -18.83 -10.30 6.25
CA ALA A 29 -18.03 -9.06 6.41
C ALA A 29 -17.71 -8.77 7.89
N PHE A 30 -18.67 -8.95 8.81
CA PHE A 30 -18.42 -8.77 10.24
C PHE A 30 -17.46 -9.82 10.80
N VAL A 31 -17.61 -11.08 10.41
CA VAL A 31 -16.67 -12.15 10.79
C VAL A 31 -15.29 -11.87 10.23
N GLY A 32 -15.16 -11.47 8.96
CA GLY A 32 -13.89 -11.10 8.33
C GLY A 32 -13.19 -9.97 9.10
N THR A 33 -13.94 -8.94 9.51
CA THR A 33 -13.40 -7.85 10.34
C THR A 33 -12.86 -8.39 11.67
N ALA A 34 -13.60 -9.24 12.37
CA ALA A 34 -13.15 -9.83 13.63
C ALA A 34 -11.89 -10.70 13.45
N VAL A 35 -11.82 -11.48 12.37
CA VAL A 35 -10.63 -12.28 12.01
C VAL A 35 -9.42 -11.39 11.72
N THR A 36 -9.60 -10.26 11.01
CA THR A 36 -8.54 -9.28 10.76
C THR A 36 -7.93 -8.75 12.08
N LEU A 37 -8.77 -8.44 13.09
CA LEU A 37 -8.28 -8.04 14.41
C LEU A 37 -7.45 -9.15 15.09
N MET A 38 -7.82 -10.42 14.91
CA MET A 38 -7.06 -11.54 15.46
C MET A 38 -5.75 -11.77 14.68
N ILE A 39 -5.73 -11.51 13.40
CA ILE A 39 -4.49 -11.52 12.59
C ILE A 39 -3.55 -10.40 13.06
N ASP A 40 -4.04 -9.20 13.28
CA ASP A 40 -3.26 -8.09 13.84
C ASP A 40 -2.65 -8.44 15.21
N LEU A 41 -3.45 -9.00 16.11
CA LEU A 41 -2.97 -9.46 17.42
C LEU A 41 -1.89 -10.54 17.27
N GLY A 42 -2.12 -11.54 16.42
CA GLY A 42 -1.16 -12.61 16.17
C GLY A 42 0.17 -12.11 15.60
N TYR A 43 0.11 -11.14 14.68
CA TYR A 43 1.27 -10.49 14.09
C TYR A 43 2.07 -9.69 15.14
N ARG A 44 1.42 -8.75 15.83
CA ARG A 44 2.06 -7.89 16.86
C ARG A 44 2.67 -8.67 18.02
N THR A 45 2.09 -9.80 18.38
CA THR A 45 2.53 -10.60 19.52
C THR A 45 3.48 -11.73 19.15
N GLY A 46 3.75 -11.95 17.84
CA GLY A 46 4.57 -13.06 17.35
C GLY A 46 3.92 -14.44 17.51
N LEU A 47 2.61 -14.50 17.74
CA LEU A 47 1.88 -15.78 17.94
C LEU A 47 1.89 -16.65 16.68
N PHE A 48 1.84 -16.08 15.49
CA PHE A 48 1.92 -16.86 14.26
C PHE A 48 3.28 -17.50 14.09
N GLU A 49 4.38 -16.79 14.35
CA GLU A 49 5.73 -17.35 14.32
C GLU A 49 5.89 -18.48 15.35
N ALA A 50 5.37 -18.26 16.56
CA ALA A 50 5.39 -19.27 17.59
C ALA A 50 4.55 -20.52 17.24
N ALA A 51 3.39 -20.34 16.58
CA ALA A 51 2.53 -21.44 16.13
C ALA A 51 3.13 -22.21 14.94
N ALA A 52 3.77 -21.51 14.01
CA ALA A 52 4.44 -22.10 12.85
C ALA A 52 5.66 -22.97 13.24
N ALA A 53 6.24 -22.76 14.43
CA ALA A 53 7.34 -23.57 14.96
C ALA A 53 6.95 -25.03 15.27
N GLY A 54 5.66 -25.38 15.25
CA GLY A 54 5.13 -26.74 15.37
C GLY A 54 3.93 -26.86 16.31
N PRO A 55 3.25 -28.01 16.28
CA PRO A 55 2.08 -28.27 17.12
C PRO A 55 2.31 -27.96 18.59
N ALA A 56 1.29 -27.45 19.26
CA ALA A 56 1.36 -27.11 20.69
C ALA A 56 -0.04 -27.06 21.32
N THR A 57 -0.14 -27.34 22.62
CA THR A 57 -1.28 -26.95 23.45
C THR A 57 -1.27 -25.42 23.67
N SER A 58 -2.37 -24.85 24.18
CA SER A 58 -2.40 -23.43 24.52
C SER A 58 -1.36 -23.03 25.56
N ALA A 59 -1.07 -23.91 26.50
CA ALA A 59 -0.05 -23.71 27.55
C ALA A 59 1.37 -23.69 26.95
N GLU A 60 1.70 -24.64 26.09
CA GLU A 60 3.00 -24.72 25.40
C GLU A 60 3.20 -23.55 24.45
N LEU A 61 2.15 -23.13 23.72
CA LEU A 61 2.23 -21.96 22.84
C LEU A 61 2.43 -20.66 23.65
N ALA A 62 1.74 -20.53 24.77
CA ALA A 62 1.92 -19.42 25.69
C ALA A 62 3.33 -19.33 26.26
N GLU A 63 3.90 -20.48 26.68
CA GLU A 63 5.29 -20.59 27.14
C GLU A 63 6.27 -20.19 26.00
N ARG A 64 6.07 -20.75 24.81
CA ARG A 64 6.92 -20.50 23.63
C ARG A 64 6.93 -19.00 23.21
N SER A 65 5.78 -18.34 23.32
CA SER A 65 5.61 -16.92 22.96
C SER A 65 5.88 -15.96 24.13
N GLY A 66 5.98 -16.45 25.37
CA GLY A 66 6.12 -15.62 26.56
C GLY A 66 4.84 -14.85 26.93
N LEU A 67 3.67 -15.32 26.48
CA LEU A 67 2.38 -14.65 26.63
C LEU A 67 1.49 -15.32 27.68
N SER A 68 0.41 -14.62 28.07
CA SER A 68 -0.60 -15.16 29.00
C SER A 68 -1.42 -16.27 28.35
N GLU A 69 -1.40 -17.45 28.94
CA GLU A 69 -2.13 -18.65 28.46
C GLU A 69 -3.63 -18.36 28.22
N ARG A 70 -4.27 -17.66 29.14
CA ARG A 70 -5.70 -17.36 28.98
C ARG A 70 -6.00 -16.56 27.72
N HIS A 71 -5.14 -15.61 27.36
CA HIS A 71 -5.27 -14.81 26.13
C HIS A 71 -4.93 -15.65 24.88
N VAL A 72 -3.85 -16.43 24.94
CA VAL A 72 -3.45 -17.33 23.85
C VAL A 72 -4.55 -18.35 23.54
N ARG A 73 -5.16 -18.93 24.56
CA ARG A 73 -6.26 -19.90 24.40
C ARG A 73 -7.50 -19.28 23.77
N GLU A 74 -7.86 -18.04 24.13
CA GLU A 74 -8.99 -17.35 23.50
C GLU A 74 -8.69 -17.00 22.04
N TRP A 75 -7.48 -16.50 21.77
CA TRP A 75 -7.01 -16.23 20.41
C TRP A 75 -7.00 -17.49 19.55
N LEU A 76 -6.50 -18.62 20.06
CA LEU A 76 -6.55 -19.91 19.37
C LEU A 76 -7.99 -20.31 19.04
N GLY A 77 -8.94 -20.08 19.94
CA GLY A 77 -10.36 -20.31 19.66
C GLY A 77 -10.85 -19.54 18.43
N ALA A 78 -10.48 -18.26 18.32
CA ALA A 78 -10.87 -17.42 17.20
C ALA A 78 -10.21 -17.84 15.88
N VAL A 79 -8.89 -18.05 15.86
CA VAL A 79 -8.16 -18.41 14.62
C VAL A 79 -8.43 -19.84 14.17
N THR A 80 -8.78 -20.75 15.12
CA THR A 80 -9.19 -22.13 14.80
C THR A 80 -10.58 -22.14 14.16
N THR A 81 -11.54 -21.40 14.71
CA THR A 81 -12.87 -21.30 14.13
C THR A 81 -12.88 -20.55 12.79
N ALA A 82 -11.86 -19.71 12.56
CA ALA A 82 -11.60 -19.08 11.26
C ALA A 82 -10.87 -20.01 10.25
N GLY A 83 -10.47 -21.22 10.65
CA GLY A 83 -9.80 -22.19 9.78
C GLY A 83 -8.33 -21.92 9.50
N ILE A 84 -7.68 -21.03 10.28
CA ILE A 84 -6.24 -20.72 10.18
C ILE A 84 -5.38 -21.77 10.90
N VAL A 85 -5.89 -22.28 12.00
CA VAL A 85 -5.25 -23.27 12.85
C VAL A 85 -6.20 -24.47 13.02
N ASP A 86 -5.69 -25.69 12.94
CA ASP A 86 -6.43 -26.90 13.24
C ASP A 86 -6.26 -27.28 14.73
N VAL A 87 -7.24 -27.99 15.28
CA VAL A 87 -7.16 -28.52 16.65
C VAL A 87 -7.52 -30.02 16.69
N ASP A 88 -6.69 -30.81 17.35
CA ASP A 88 -7.05 -32.18 17.74
C ASP A 88 -7.90 -32.15 19.02
N ALA A 89 -9.17 -32.53 18.90
CA ALA A 89 -10.13 -32.47 20.00
C ALA A 89 -9.79 -33.40 21.18
N GLY A 90 -9.04 -34.47 20.93
CA GLY A 90 -8.66 -35.47 21.98
C GLY A 90 -7.49 -34.99 22.82
N SER A 91 -6.53 -34.31 22.22
CA SER A 91 -5.30 -33.85 22.89
C SER A 91 -5.27 -32.35 23.17
N ALA A 92 -6.21 -31.57 22.62
CA ALA A 92 -6.19 -30.12 22.64
C ALA A 92 -4.87 -29.52 22.08
N VAL A 93 -4.27 -30.19 21.10
CA VAL A 93 -3.08 -29.74 20.38
C VAL A 93 -3.52 -28.95 19.15
N TYR A 94 -2.97 -27.76 19.00
CA TYR A 94 -3.21 -26.84 17.88
C TYR A 94 -2.07 -26.96 16.89
N THR A 95 -2.41 -26.92 15.58
CA THR A 95 -1.44 -26.98 14.48
C THR A 95 -1.78 -25.92 13.46
N MET A 96 -0.86 -25.01 13.24
CA MET A 96 -1.02 -23.99 12.17
C MET A 96 -1.00 -24.68 10.81
N ARG A 97 -1.98 -24.39 9.97
CA ARG A 97 -2.06 -24.96 8.62
C ARG A 97 -0.93 -24.41 7.75
N PRO A 98 -0.22 -25.25 6.99
CA PRO A 98 0.98 -24.85 6.24
C PRO A 98 0.77 -23.68 5.30
N GLU A 99 -0.38 -23.61 4.60
CA GLU A 99 -0.72 -22.52 3.70
C GLU A 99 -0.85 -21.17 4.43
N TYR A 100 -1.37 -21.15 5.66
CA TYR A 100 -1.42 -19.92 6.47
C TYR A 100 -0.07 -19.58 7.08
N ALA A 101 0.77 -20.56 7.38
CA ALA A 101 2.14 -20.29 7.82
C ALA A 101 2.91 -19.49 6.76
N VAL A 102 2.80 -19.85 5.48
CA VAL A 102 3.42 -19.12 4.36
C VAL A 102 2.90 -17.69 4.24
N LEU A 103 1.59 -17.46 4.50
CA LEU A 103 0.93 -16.18 4.33
C LEU A 103 1.03 -15.24 5.54
N LEU A 104 1.35 -15.78 6.73
CA LEU A 104 1.30 -15.02 7.99
C LEU A 104 2.61 -15.00 8.77
N THR A 105 3.66 -15.67 8.27
CA THR A 105 4.96 -15.75 8.94
C THR A 105 6.13 -15.59 7.97
N GLY A 106 7.31 -15.35 8.54
CA GLY A 106 8.57 -15.28 7.81
C GLY A 106 8.75 -14.02 6.95
N ASP A 107 9.94 -13.91 6.39
CA ASP A 107 10.41 -12.72 5.67
C ASP A 107 10.33 -12.95 4.14
N THR A 108 9.11 -13.22 3.65
CA THR A 108 8.86 -13.50 2.24
C THR A 108 7.80 -12.56 1.66
N ALA A 109 7.83 -12.35 0.35
CA ALA A 109 6.81 -11.56 -0.36
C ALA A 109 5.38 -12.11 -0.21
N MET A 110 5.24 -13.41 0.15
CA MET A 110 3.93 -14.02 0.37
C MET A 110 3.32 -13.68 1.73
N ASN A 111 4.12 -13.22 2.70
CA ASN A 111 3.63 -12.84 4.02
C ASN A 111 2.81 -11.54 3.94
N GLN A 112 1.51 -11.68 4.13
CA GLN A 112 0.52 -10.61 4.08
C GLN A 112 0.06 -10.14 5.48
N ALA A 113 0.67 -10.66 6.55
CA ALA A 113 0.22 -10.39 7.92
C ALA A 113 0.23 -8.89 8.26
N ALA A 114 1.16 -8.11 7.66
CA ALA A 114 1.26 -6.66 7.86
C ALA A 114 0.06 -5.85 7.34
N VAL A 115 -0.78 -6.43 6.48
CA VAL A 115 -2.02 -5.78 6.01
C VAL A 115 -3.02 -5.60 7.15
N ALA A 116 -3.07 -6.53 8.11
CA ALA A 116 -4.00 -6.42 9.24
C ALA A 116 -3.70 -5.21 10.15
N PRO A 117 -2.46 -4.98 10.65
CA PRO A 117 -2.13 -3.76 11.39
C PRO A 117 -2.35 -2.46 10.59
N MET A 118 -2.21 -2.46 9.27
CA MET A 118 -2.56 -1.33 8.42
C MET A 118 -4.05 -1.00 8.52
N LEU A 119 -4.92 -1.99 8.28
CA LEU A 119 -6.37 -1.80 8.35
C LEU A 119 -6.84 -1.39 9.75
N VAL A 120 -6.27 -1.99 10.79
CA VAL A 120 -6.58 -1.63 12.19
C VAL A 120 -6.14 -0.21 12.51
N HIS A 121 -4.96 0.22 12.04
CA HIS A 121 -4.51 1.60 12.21
C HIS A 121 -5.45 2.59 11.53
N LEU A 122 -5.83 2.34 10.28
CA LEU A 122 -6.78 3.19 9.56
C LEU A 122 -8.15 3.27 10.26
N ALA A 123 -8.61 2.17 10.86
CA ALA A 123 -9.87 2.14 11.60
C ALA A 123 -9.88 3.05 12.84
N HIS A 124 -8.73 3.38 13.43
CA HIS A 124 -8.67 4.36 14.53
C HIS A 124 -9.05 5.78 14.11
N HIS A 125 -9.03 6.09 12.81
CA HIS A 125 -9.37 7.40 12.26
C HIS A 125 -10.83 7.51 11.80
N ILE A 126 -11.67 6.48 12.00
CA ILE A 126 -13.07 6.46 11.52
C ILE A 126 -13.86 7.68 12.01
N ASP A 127 -13.71 8.10 13.26
CA ASP A 127 -14.44 9.27 13.78
C ASP A 127 -14.00 10.57 13.09
N SER A 128 -12.69 10.76 12.85
CA SER A 128 -12.17 11.91 12.12
C SER A 128 -12.64 11.88 10.66
N VAL A 129 -12.61 10.72 10.00
CA VAL A 129 -13.10 10.54 8.63
C VAL A 129 -14.62 10.80 8.56
N ALA A 130 -15.42 10.28 9.49
CA ALA A 130 -16.86 10.55 9.53
C ALA A 130 -17.15 12.06 9.65
N HIS A 131 -16.35 12.80 10.42
CA HIS A 131 -16.46 14.25 10.49
C HIS A 131 -16.25 14.92 9.11
N THR A 132 -15.30 14.40 8.29
CA THR A 132 -15.06 14.96 6.94
C THR A 132 -16.22 14.69 5.98
N PHE A 133 -17.00 13.63 6.15
CA PHE A 133 -18.21 13.38 5.37
C PHE A 133 -19.29 14.46 5.60
N GLU A 134 -19.35 15.01 6.80
CA GLU A 134 -20.34 16.04 7.16
C GLU A 134 -19.88 17.45 6.78
N HIS A 135 -18.56 17.71 6.85
CA HIS A 135 -18.02 19.08 6.81
C HIS A 135 -17.09 19.34 5.62
N GLY A 136 -16.73 18.30 4.86
CA GLY A 136 -15.69 18.38 3.84
C GLY A 136 -14.27 18.44 4.42
N GLY A 137 -13.29 18.63 3.56
CA GLY A 137 -11.86 18.57 3.93
C GLY A 137 -11.35 17.13 4.02
N GLY A 138 -10.30 16.92 4.81
CA GLY A 138 -9.67 15.62 5.02
C GLY A 138 -8.97 15.51 6.37
N VAL A 139 -8.42 14.35 6.66
CA VAL A 139 -7.60 14.08 7.85
C VAL A 139 -6.13 14.32 7.49
N PRO A 140 -5.42 15.22 8.20
CA PRO A 140 -4.02 15.53 7.88
C PRO A 140 -3.09 14.33 8.00
N TYR A 141 -2.11 14.20 7.09
CA TYR A 141 -1.13 13.12 7.11
C TYR A 141 -0.40 12.98 8.46
N ALA A 142 -0.14 14.10 9.12
CA ALA A 142 0.49 14.12 10.43
C ALA A 142 -0.29 13.36 11.53
N GLU A 143 -1.62 13.20 11.40
CA GLU A 143 -2.42 12.45 12.37
C GLU A 143 -2.23 10.93 12.25
N TYR A 144 -1.85 10.42 11.08
CA TYR A 144 -1.56 9.00 10.88
C TYR A 144 -0.15 8.62 11.35
N ARG A 145 0.78 9.57 11.36
CA ARG A 145 2.21 9.38 11.66
C ARG A 145 2.52 9.52 13.15
N PRO A 146 3.64 8.95 13.64
CA PRO A 146 4.66 8.18 12.91
C PRO A 146 4.29 6.70 12.75
N HIS A 147 3.21 6.22 13.39
CA HIS A 147 2.89 4.80 13.41
C HIS A 147 2.63 4.24 12.00
N PHE A 148 1.90 4.99 11.17
CA PHE A 148 1.59 4.61 9.80
C PHE A 148 2.83 4.44 8.93
N THR A 149 3.86 5.28 9.12
CA THR A 149 5.15 5.16 8.42
C THR A 149 5.76 3.76 8.58
N GLY A 150 5.83 3.26 9.83
CA GLY A 150 6.35 1.92 10.11
C GLY A 150 5.46 0.80 9.57
N VAL A 151 4.13 0.97 9.64
CA VAL A 151 3.17 -0.02 9.11
C VAL A 151 3.29 -0.12 7.58
N MET A 152 3.42 1.00 6.87
CA MET A 152 3.60 0.98 5.41
C MET A 152 4.94 0.40 4.99
N ASP A 153 6.01 0.64 5.76
CA ASP A 153 7.28 -0.04 5.57
C ASP A 153 7.12 -1.56 5.68
N ASP A 154 6.46 -2.05 6.74
CA ASP A 154 6.21 -3.49 6.93
C ASP A 154 5.38 -4.11 5.80
N VAL A 155 4.38 -3.40 5.26
CA VAL A 155 3.55 -3.86 4.14
C VAL A 155 4.36 -3.97 2.85
N GLY A 156 5.21 -2.97 2.56
CA GLY A 156 5.95 -2.88 1.29
C GLY A 156 7.27 -3.64 1.28
N ARG A 157 8.00 -3.64 2.40
CA ARG A 157 9.41 -4.08 2.49
C ARG A 157 9.66 -5.46 1.89
N ARG A 158 8.93 -6.49 2.33
CA ARG A 158 9.10 -7.87 1.85
C ARG A 158 8.81 -8.03 0.37
N LYS A 159 7.82 -7.29 -0.13
CA LYS A 159 7.48 -7.25 -1.55
C LYS A 159 8.62 -6.66 -2.37
N TYR A 160 9.14 -5.52 -1.97
CA TYR A 160 10.23 -4.85 -2.67
C TYR A 160 11.55 -5.60 -2.56
N ASP A 161 11.87 -6.23 -1.42
CA ASP A 161 13.03 -7.11 -1.26
C ASP A 161 13.03 -8.25 -2.29
N ALA A 162 11.87 -8.83 -2.55
CA ALA A 162 11.75 -9.96 -3.46
C ALA A 162 11.59 -9.57 -4.93
N LEU A 163 10.93 -8.46 -5.25
CA LEU A 163 10.42 -8.20 -6.59
C LEU A 163 11.03 -6.96 -7.28
N LEU A 164 11.49 -5.95 -6.53
CA LEU A 164 11.88 -4.67 -7.10
C LEU A 164 12.97 -4.82 -8.17
N LEU A 165 14.08 -5.47 -7.82
CA LEU A 165 15.27 -5.50 -8.66
C LEU A 165 15.14 -6.44 -9.85
N ASP A 166 14.53 -7.61 -9.65
CA ASP A 166 14.52 -8.70 -10.62
C ASP A 166 13.20 -8.83 -11.39
N ALA A 167 12.12 -8.21 -10.88
CA ALA A 167 10.81 -8.29 -11.53
C ALA A 167 10.27 -6.93 -11.97
N TYR A 168 10.39 -5.86 -11.15
CA TYR A 168 9.75 -4.58 -11.47
C TYR A 168 10.62 -3.70 -12.37
N LEU A 169 11.89 -3.44 -12.01
CA LEU A 169 12.76 -2.58 -12.81
C LEU A 169 12.97 -3.08 -14.24
N PRO A 170 13.06 -4.41 -14.52
CA PRO A 170 13.19 -4.92 -15.89
C PRO A 170 11.96 -4.75 -16.78
N LEU A 171 10.80 -4.38 -16.24
CA LEU A 171 9.58 -4.16 -17.03
C LEU A 171 9.73 -2.96 -17.98
N VAL A 172 10.55 -1.97 -17.62
CA VAL A 172 10.75 -0.78 -18.46
C VAL A 172 12.06 -0.88 -19.22
N ASP A 173 11.95 -0.87 -20.54
CA ASP A 173 13.09 -1.00 -21.44
C ASP A 173 14.21 0.02 -21.17
N GLY A 174 15.44 -0.46 -21.01
CA GLY A 174 16.62 0.37 -20.81
C GLY A 174 16.79 0.95 -19.42
N LEU A 175 15.85 0.72 -18.46
CA LEU A 175 15.95 1.23 -17.10
C LEU A 175 17.13 0.58 -16.34
N VAL A 176 17.21 -0.75 -16.35
CA VAL A 176 18.29 -1.49 -15.67
C VAL A 176 19.66 -1.14 -16.27
N GLU A 177 19.77 -1.09 -17.59
CA GLU A 177 21.01 -0.72 -18.27
C GLU A 177 21.45 0.73 -17.96
N ARG A 178 20.50 1.65 -17.80
CA ARG A 178 20.79 3.04 -17.42
C ARG A 178 21.32 3.10 -15.98
N LEU A 179 20.69 2.37 -15.06
CA LEU A 179 21.13 2.26 -13.68
C LEU A 179 22.52 1.61 -13.55
N ASP A 180 22.78 0.53 -14.29
CA ASP A 180 24.09 -0.15 -14.27
C ASP A 180 25.24 0.73 -14.83
N ARG A 181 24.95 1.52 -15.88
CA ARG A 181 25.94 2.45 -16.46
C ARG A 181 26.29 3.60 -15.53
N GLY A 182 25.40 3.96 -14.64
CA GLY A 182 25.51 5.10 -13.74
C GLY A 182 24.69 6.29 -14.23
N THR A 183 23.78 6.74 -13.37
CA THR A 183 22.88 7.88 -13.60
C THR A 183 22.48 8.53 -12.29
N SER A 184 21.91 9.74 -12.35
CA SER A 184 21.24 10.36 -11.20
C SER A 184 19.78 9.93 -11.14
N VAL A 185 19.35 9.50 -9.96
CA VAL A 185 18.00 9.01 -9.70
C VAL A 185 17.37 9.82 -8.58
N ILE A 186 16.12 10.22 -8.74
CA ILE A 186 15.28 10.69 -7.62
C ILE A 186 14.07 9.80 -7.43
N ASP A 187 13.64 9.67 -6.18
CA ASP A 187 12.43 8.96 -5.79
C ASP A 187 11.46 9.93 -5.09
N ILE A 188 10.25 10.01 -5.61
CA ILE A 188 9.19 10.92 -5.18
C ILE A 188 8.36 10.23 -4.11
N GLY A 189 8.28 10.85 -2.89
CA GLY A 189 7.57 10.23 -1.78
C GLY A 189 8.26 8.94 -1.32
N CYS A 190 9.59 9.02 -1.08
CA CYS A 190 10.40 7.84 -0.84
C CYS A 190 10.12 7.10 0.48
N GLY A 191 9.30 7.67 1.37
CA GLY A 191 8.99 7.09 2.67
C GLY A 191 10.24 6.75 3.46
N THR A 192 10.33 5.52 3.96
CA THR A 192 11.51 4.99 4.69
C THR A 192 12.72 4.69 3.80
N GLY A 193 12.67 5.03 2.51
CA GLY A 193 13.78 4.95 1.58
C GLY A 193 14.21 3.53 1.19
N HIS A 194 13.42 2.51 1.52
CA HIS A 194 13.83 1.13 1.32
C HIS A 194 14.09 0.79 -0.15
N CYS A 195 13.21 1.21 -1.08
CA CYS A 195 13.43 1.02 -2.52
C CYS A 195 14.74 1.69 -3.01
N ILE A 196 15.02 2.90 -2.55
CA ILE A 196 16.29 3.61 -2.81
C ILE A 196 17.49 2.81 -2.31
N ASN A 197 17.43 2.32 -1.07
CA ASN A 197 18.53 1.57 -0.46
C ASN A 197 18.81 0.26 -1.21
N LEU A 198 17.77 -0.45 -1.64
CA LEU A 198 17.90 -1.65 -2.49
C LEU A 198 18.57 -1.31 -3.84
N MET A 199 18.08 -0.27 -4.52
CA MET A 199 18.66 0.17 -5.80
C MET A 199 20.08 0.67 -5.64
N ALA A 200 20.38 1.47 -4.62
CA ALA A 200 21.73 1.99 -4.36
C ALA A 200 22.75 0.88 -4.09
N LYS A 201 22.34 -0.16 -3.37
CA LYS A 201 23.17 -1.34 -3.14
C LYS A 201 23.43 -2.13 -4.42
N ARG A 202 22.45 -2.26 -5.29
CA ARG A 202 22.53 -3.03 -6.54
C ARG A 202 23.27 -2.28 -7.65
N PHE A 203 23.16 -0.94 -7.69
CA PHE A 203 23.69 -0.09 -8.76
C PHE A 203 24.70 0.94 -8.22
N PRO A 204 25.91 0.51 -7.86
CA PRO A 204 26.90 1.38 -7.18
C PRO A 204 27.41 2.53 -8.06
N ASN A 205 27.22 2.48 -9.37
CA ASN A 205 27.62 3.54 -10.31
C ASN A 205 26.59 4.69 -10.36
N SER A 206 25.36 4.48 -9.90
CA SER A 206 24.27 5.46 -9.88
C SER A 206 24.22 6.20 -8.55
N GLN A 207 23.68 7.43 -8.57
CA GLN A 207 23.46 8.26 -7.39
C GLN A 207 21.98 8.41 -7.13
N PHE A 208 21.54 8.13 -5.93
CA PHE A 208 20.13 8.09 -5.55
C PHE A 208 19.80 9.18 -4.54
N THR A 209 18.68 9.86 -4.74
CA THR A 209 18.15 10.84 -3.81
C THR A 209 16.67 10.55 -3.58
N GLY A 210 16.29 10.35 -2.31
CA GLY A 210 14.87 10.23 -1.93
C GLY A 210 14.35 11.55 -1.36
N PHE A 211 13.16 11.94 -1.76
CA PHE A 211 12.43 13.08 -1.22
C PHE A 211 11.13 12.64 -0.58
N ASP A 212 10.87 13.13 0.62
CA ASP A 212 9.61 12.95 1.33
C ASP A 212 9.35 14.15 2.24
N ILE A 213 8.08 14.45 2.53
CA ILE A 213 7.70 15.49 3.49
C ILE A 213 7.75 15.00 4.95
N ALA A 214 7.85 13.69 5.14
CA ALA A 214 7.83 13.01 6.43
C ALA A 214 9.23 12.96 7.06
N GLU A 215 9.53 13.84 8.01
CA GLU A 215 10.83 13.90 8.68
C GLU A 215 11.20 12.57 9.37
N ASP A 216 10.25 11.90 10.04
CA ASP A 216 10.44 10.60 10.67
C ASP A 216 10.80 9.51 9.64
N ALA A 217 10.21 9.52 8.45
CA ALA A 217 10.53 8.60 7.37
C ALA A 217 11.95 8.84 6.84
N ILE A 218 12.34 10.10 6.62
CA ILE A 218 13.69 10.46 6.16
C ILE A 218 14.78 10.08 7.17
N VAL A 219 14.48 10.17 8.48
CA VAL A 219 15.40 9.67 9.52
C VAL A 219 15.62 8.17 9.36
N LEU A 220 14.55 7.37 9.23
CA LEU A 220 14.63 5.93 9.04
C LEU A 220 15.37 5.54 7.76
N ALA A 221 15.12 6.25 6.66
CA ALA A 221 15.76 6.06 5.36
C ALA A 221 17.29 6.28 5.46
N THR A 222 17.69 7.37 6.10
CA THR A 222 19.09 7.73 6.30
C THR A 222 19.81 6.73 7.19
N ASP A 223 19.17 6.32 8.29
CA ASP A 223 19.72 5.32 9.20
C ASP A 223 19.89 3.96 8.52
N GLU A 224 18.96 3.55 7.66
CA GLU A 224 19.08 2.31 6.90
C GLU A 224 20.26 2.38 5.93
N ALA A 225 20.39 3.47 5.14
CA ALA A 225 21.54 3.68 4.25
C ALA A 225 22.87 3.63 5.01
N ALA A 226 22.95 4.29 6.17
CA ALA A 226 24.15 4.29 7.00
C ALA A 226 24.49 2.89 7.54
N ARG A 227 23.50 2.14 8.02
CA ARG A 227 23.71 0.74 8.47
C ARG A 227 24.20 -0.17 7.35
N GLN A 228 23.78 0.07 6.11
CA GLN A 228 24.21 -0.69 4.94
C GLN A 228 25.49 -0.16 4.30
N GLY A 229 26.04 0.97 4.78
CA GLY A 229 27.27 1.59 4.25
C GLY A 229 27.11 2.16 2.84
N LEU A 230 25.92 2.62 2.47
CA LEU A 230 25.60 3.14 1.14
C LEU A 230 26.11 4.60 1.01
N GLY A 231 27.16 4.80 0.21
CA GLY A 231 27.71 6.14 -0.07
C GLY A 231 27.05 6.88 -1.23
N ASN A 232 26.15 6.20 -1.94
CA ASN A 232 25.47 6.69 -3.14
C ASN A 232 23.94 6.87 -2.96
N ALA A 233 23.45 6.81 -1.71
CA ALA A 233 22.06 7.11 -1.34
C ALA A 233 22.02 8.31 -0.38
N ARG A 234 21.13 9.24 -0.61
CA ARG A 234 20.83 10.38 0.27
C ARG A 234 19.35 10.66 0.34
N PHE A 235 18.91 11.27 1.44
CA PHE A 235 17.49 11.53 1.69
C PHE A 235 17.32 12.95 2.21
N GLU A 236 16.28 13.65 1.75
CA GLU A 236 15.99 15.03 2.12
C GLU A 236 14.50 15.21 2.42
N VAL A 237 14.20 15.94 3.50
CA VAL A 237 12.82 16.42 3.74
C VAL A 237 12.50 17.50 2.71
N ARG A 238 11.60 17.21 1.78
CA ARG A 238 11.28 18.12 0.68
C ARG A 238 9.89 17.86 0.15
N ASP A 239 9.17 18.93 -0.18
CA ASP A 239 7.97 18.85 -1.00
C ASP A 239 8.37 18.56 -2.45
N VAL A 240 7.80 17.50 -3.01
CA VAL A 240 8.16 17.01 -4.35
C VAL A 240 7.59 17.85 -5.50
N ILE A 241 6.80 18.87 -5.21
CA ILE A 241 6.42 19.89 -6.18
C ILE A 241 7.60 20.80 -6.53
N ASP A 242 8.58 20.93 -5.63
CA ASP A 242 9.77 21.78 -5.75
C ASP A 242 11.01 20.95 -6.09
N LEU A 243 10.94 20.07 -7.09
CA LEU A 243 12.08 19.27 -7.53
C LEU A 243 13.18 20.16 -8.15
N PRO A 244 14.48 19.84 -7.90
CA PRO A 244 15.57 20.59 -8.51
C PRO A 244 15.63 20.33 -10.02
N THR A 245 15.74 21.40 -10.82
CA THR A 245 15.80 21.36 -12.29
C THR A 245 17.14 21.83 -12.86
N ASP A 246 18.04 22.33 -12.03
CA ASP A 246 19.36 22.81 -12.40
C ASP A 246 20.36 21.70 -12.73
N THR A 247 20.10 20.49 -12.22
CA THR A 247 20.86 19.28 -12.52
C THR A 247 19.88 18.17 -12.89
N PRO A 248 19.70 17.91 -14.22
CA PRO A 248 18.74 16.91 -14.67
C PRO A 248 19.04 15.50 -14.19
N PHE A 249 18.00 14.72 -13.98
CA PHE A 249 18.06 13.32 -13.56
C PHE A 249 17.82 12.39 -14.75
N GLY A 250 18.55 11.27 -14.80
CA GLY A 250 18.29 10.26 -15.82
C GLY A 250 17.08 9.38 -15.51
N VAL A 251 16.74 9.25 -14.21
CA VAL A 251 15.58 8.46 -13.76
C VAL A 251 14.84 9.18 -12.64
N VAL A 252 13.53 9.17 -12.70
CA VAL A 252 12.62 9.54 -11.61
C VAL A 252 11.77 8.32 -11.29
N THR A 253 11.67 7.97 -10.00
CA THR A 253 10.81 6.89 -9.52
C THR A 253 9.72 7.40 -8.58
N ALA A 254 8.61 6.66 -8.47
CA ALA A 254 7.57 6.88 -7.48
C ALA A 254 6.91 5.53 -7.15
N PHE A 255 6.85 5.19 -5.86
CA PHE A 255 6.26 3.93 -5.38
C PHE A 255 5.09 4.22 -4.46
N ASP A 256 3.87 3.98 -4.94
CA ASP A 256 2.61 4.22 -4.22
C ASP A 256 2.50 5.65 -3.63
N ALA A 257 2.99 6.67 -4.37
CA ALA A 257 3.15 8.03 -3.84
C ALA A 257 2.38 9.12 -4.59
N ILE A 258 2.02 8.91 -5.87
CA ILE A 258 1.42 9.98 -6.70
C ILE A 258 -0.05 10.21 -6.33
N HIS A 259 -0.80 9.15 -6.03
CA HIS A 259 -2.22 9.24 -5.71
C HIS A 259 -2.53 9.95 -4.37
N ASP A 260 -1.53 10.06 -3.49
CA ASP A 260 -1.63 10.74 -2.19
C ASP A 260 -1.34 12.24 -2.27
N GLN A 261 -0.73 12.71 -3.36
CA GLN A 261 -0.31 14.09 -3.49
C GLN A 261 -1.49 15.08 -3.48
N ALA A 262 -1.26 16.26 -2.90
CA ALA A 262 -2.24 17.34 -2.96
C ALA A 262 -2.40 17.86 -4.40
N ALA A 263 -1.29 18.03 -5.12
CA ALA A 263 -1.24 18.55 -6.48
C ALA A 263 -0.55 17.56 -7.45
N PRO A 264 -1.13 16.37 -7.68
CA PRO A 264 -0.47 15.29 -8.44
C PRO A 264 -0.11 15.69 -9.87
N ALA A 265 -0.90 16.56 -10.51
CA ALA A 265 -0.59 17.06 -11.85
C ALA A 265 0.67 17.95 -11.87
N GLU A 266 0.84 18.78 -10.84
CA GLU A 266 2.05 19.59 -10.65
C GLU A 266 3.26 18.71 -10.34
N VAL A 267 3.10 17.71 -9.49
CA VAL A 267 4.18 16.75 -9.16
C VAL A 267 4.64 15.98 -10.39
N LEU A 268 3.72 15.48 -11.22
CA LEU A 268 4.08 14.81 -12.48
C LEU A 268 4.77 15.75 -13.46
N ARG A 269 4.36 17.02 -13.56
CA ARG A 269 5.08 18.02 -14.36
C ARG A 269 6.47 18.29 -13.79
N ALA A 270 6.61 18.45 -12.47
CA ALA A 270 7.92 18.63 -11.84
C ALA A 270 8.85 17.43 -12.08
N ALA A 271 8.31 16.21 -12.03
CA ALA A 271 9.03 14.99 -12.38
C ALA A 271 9.51 15.00 -13.85
N HIS A 272 8.62 15.37 -14.78
CA HIS A 272 8.97 15.51 -16.18
C HIS A 272 10.07 16.58 -16.39
N ASP A 273 9.95 17.74 -15.76
CA ASP A 273 10.89 18.84 -15.93
C ASP A 273 12.27 18.53 -15.33
N ALA A 274 12.31 17.80 -14.21
CA ALA A 274 13.53 17.34 -13.55
C ALA A 274 14.32 16.29 -14.36
N LEU A 275 13.67 15.57 -15.29
CA LEU A 275 14.32 14.58 -16.13
C LEU A 275 15.18 15.24 -17.24
N GLU A 276 16.32 14.62 -17.55
CA GLU A 276 17.07 14.89 -18.77
C GLU A 276 16.28 14.47 -20.02
N PRO A 277 16.58 14.97 -21.22
CA PRO A 277 16.00 14.46 -22.46
C PRO A 277 16.22 12.95 -22.57
N ASP A 278 15.20 12.20 -22.95
CA ASP A 278 15.17 10.72 -22.97
C ASP A 278 15.29 10.08 -21.56
N GLY A 279 15.10 10.85 -20.51
CA GLY A 279 15.02 10.35 -19.13
C GLY A 279 13.79 9.49 -18.89
N ILE A 280 13.91 8.55 -17.96
CA ILE A 280 12.87 7.56 -17.65
C ILE A 280 12.12 7.96 -16.36
N PHE A 281 10.78 7.96 -16.44
CA PHE A 281 9.92 7.94 -15.27
C PHE A 281 9.41 6.51 -15.05
N PHE A 282 9.63 5.98 -13.86
CA PHE A 282 9.15 4.67 -13.44
C PHE A 282 8.25 4.82 -12.21
N MET A 283 7.00 4.41 -12.34
CA MET A 283 6.02 4.50 -11.26
C MET A 283 5.41 3.11 -11.00
N VAL A 284 5.27 2.77 -9.73
CA VAL A 284 4.43 1.66 -9.26
C VAL A 284 3.28 2.29 -8.49
N ASP A 285 2.05 1.95 -8.85
CA ASP A 285 0.87 2.52 -8.19
C ASP A 285 -0.30 1.52 -8.22
N ILE A 286 -1.32 1.78 -7.42
CA ILE A 286 -2.42 0.85 -7.15
C ILE A 286 -3.21 0.50 -8.42
N LYS A 287 -3.48 -0.78 -8.59
CA LYS A 287 -4.27 -1.32 -9.70
C LYS A 287 -5.77 -1.05 -9.51
N SER A 288 -6.32 -0.19 -10.34
CA SER A 288 -7.74 0.11 -10.47
C SER A 288 -8.02 0.54 -11.92
N SER A 289 -9.27 0.44 -12.35
CA SER A 289 -9.66 0.85 -13.71
C SER A 289 -9.99 2.34 -13.85
N SER A 290 -10.07 3.10 -12.77
CA SER A 290 -10.65 4.45 -12.68
C SER A 290 -12.18 4.50 -12.92
N ASP A 291 -12.86 3.37 -12.86
CA ASP A 291 -14.30 3.28 -13.07
C ASP A 291 -14.92 2.23 -12.15
N VAL A 292 -15.79 2.66 -11.24
CA VAL A 292 -16.45 1.79 -10.26
C VAL A 292 -17.22 0.64 -10.92
N ALA A 293 -17.88 0.90 -12.07
CA ALA A 293 -18.66 -0.13 -12.75
C ALA A 293 -17.78 -1.26 -13.29
N THR A 294 -16.58 -0.95 -13.73
CA THR A 294 -15.56 -1.92 -14.14
C THR A 294 -14.95 -2.63 -12.93
N ASP A 295 -14.65 -1.88 -11.88
CA ASP A 295 -14.00 -2.40 -10.65
C ASP A 295 -14.90 -3.34 -9.83
N VAL A 296 -16.22 -3.36 -10.06
CA VAL A 296 -17.16 -4.35 -9.43
C VAL A 296 -16.70 -5.79 -9.62
N SER A 297 -15.99 -6.10 -10.72
CA SER A 297 -15.47 -7.44 -10.98
C SER A 297 -14.13 -7.74 -10.27
N ASN A 298 -13.46 -6.74 -9.71
CA ASN A 298 -12.21 -6.89 -8.98
C ASN A 298 -12.49 -7.24 -7.50
N PRO A 299 -12.12 -8.44 -7.01
CA PRO A 299 -12.39 -8.84 -5.63
C PRO A 299 -11.64 -7.98 -4.59
N LEU A 300 -10.58 -7.27 -4.99
CA LEU A 300 -9.80 -6.38 -4.11
C LEU A 300 -10.33 -4.95 -4.09
N ALA A 301 -11.21 -4.58 -5.03
CA ALA A 301 -11.73 -3.21 -5.13
C ALA A 301 -12.36 -2.68 -3.83
N PRO A 302 -13.16 -3.46 -3.05
CA PRO A 302 -13.69 -2.97 -1.79
C PRO A 302 -12.61 -2.50 -0.81
N MET A 303 -11.47 -3.19 -0.74
CA MET A 303 -10.34 -2.79 0.10
C MET A 303 -9.63 -1.56 -0.48
N VAL A 304 -9.40 -1.49 -1.79
CA VAL A 304 -8.78 -0.34 -2.47
C VAL A 304 -9.59 0.93 -2.20
N TYR A 305 -10.91 0.90 -2.40
CA TYR A 305 -11.78 2.04 -2.10
C TYR A 305 -11.85 2.38 -0.60
N ALA A 306 -11.84 1.37 0.28
CA ALA A 306 -11.85 1.61 1.73
C ALA A 306 -10.57 2.30 2.20
N VAL A 307 -9.39 1.85 1.74
CA VAL A 307 -8.10 2.50 2.03
C VAL A 307 -8.08 3.92 1.49
N SER A 308 -8.60 4.15 0.28
CA SER A 308 -8.74 5.50 -0.29
C SER A 308 -9.54 6.43 0.63
N VAL A 309 -10.73 5.99 1.07
CA VAL A 309 -11.60 6.76 1.94
C VAL A 309 -10.99 7.01 3.33
N LEU A 310 -10.23 6.04 3.85
CA LEU A 310 -9.68 6.10 5.21
C LEU A 310 -8.32 6.82 5.28
N HIS A 311 -7.59 6.94 4.15
CA HIS A 311 -6.24 7.54 4.12
C HIS A 311 -5.98 8.39 2.88
N CYS A 312 -5.76 7.80 1.72
CA CYS A 312 -5.13 8.46 0.58
C CYS A 312 -5.90 9.69 0.09
N MET A 313 -7.22 9.57 -0.06
CA MET A 313 -8.07 10.71 -0.39
C MET A 313 -8.07 11.76 0.73
N GLN A 314 -8.06 11.32 2.01
CA GLN A 314 -8.11 12.21 3.16
C GLN A 314 -6.89 13.11 3.26
N VAL A 315 -5.68 12.55 3.11
CA VAL A 315 -4.44 13.32 3.24
C VAL A 315 -4.32 14.37 2.13
N SER A 316 -4.71 14.02 0.91
CA SER A 316 -4.75 14.95 -0.22
C SER A 316 -5.75 16.09 0.03
N LEU A 317 -7.00 15.76 0.44
CA LEU A 317 -8.04 16.75 0.72
C LEU A 317 -7.71 17.64 1.93
N ALA A 318 -7.03 17.12 2.96
CA ALA A 318 -6.59 17.91 4.10
C ALA A 318 -5.60 19.01 3.71
N ALA A 319 -4.79 18.77 2.69
CA ALA A 319 -3.87 19.74 2.10
C ALA A 319 -4.55 20.65 1.04
N GLY A 320 -5.88 20.60 0.89
CA GLY A 320 -6.62 21.34 -0.13
C GLY A 320 -6.42 20.80 -1.54
N GLY A 321 -6.01 19.55 -1.66
CA GLY A 321 -5.59 18.91 -2.90
C GLY A 321 -6.72 18.26 -3.70
N ALA A 322 -6.33 17.52 -4.74
CA ALA A 322 -7.23 16.94 -5.74
C ALA A 322 -8.04 15.75 -5.21
N GLY A 323 -7.57 15.06 -4.14
CA GLY A 323 -8.25 13.92 -3.55
C GLY A 323 -8.37 12.73 -4.49
N LEU A 324 -7.33 12.41 -5.30
CA LEU A 324 -7.35 11.29 -6.24
C LEU A 324 -7.67 9.98 -5.52
N GLY A 325 -6.91 9.69 -4.46
CA GLY A 325 -7.03 8.46 -3.70
C GLY A 325 -6.56 7.23 -4.46
N THR A 326 -6.49 6.11 -3.76
CA THR A 326 -5.97 4.82 -4.23
C THR A 326 -6.62 4.31 -5.52
N ALA A 327 -7.91 4.63 -5.73
CA ALA A 327 -8.69 4.14 -6.87
C ALA A 327 -8.61 5.04 -8.12
N TRP A 328 -7.65 5.96 -8.22
CA TRP A 328 -7.47 6.83 -9.39
C TRP A 328 -7.24 6.06 -10.69
N GLY A 329 -6.53 4.94 -10.61
CA GLY A 329 -6.47 3.87 -11.61
C GLY A 329 -5.72 4.20 -12.90
N GLU A 330 -5.55 3.16 -13.72
CA GLU A 330 -4.73 3.17 -14.93
C GLU A 330 -5.13 4.27 -15.92
N ARG A 331 -6.43 4.42 -16.20
CA ARG A 331 -6.88 5.40 -17.19
C ARG A 331 -6.50 6.83 -16.80
N VAL A 332 -6.78 7.23 -15.55
CA VAL A 332 -6.47 8.58 -15.05
C VAL A 332 -4.96 8.78 -14.95
N ALA A 333 -4.22 7.77 -14.47
CA ALA A 333 -2.76 7.82 -14.41
C ALA A 333 -2.14 8.08 -15.79
N CYS A 334 -2.59 7.34 -16.81
CA CYS A 334 -2.11 7.52 -18.19
C CYS A 334 -2.49 8.88 -18.79
N GLU A 335 -3.68 9.40 -18.50
CA GLU A 335 -4.10 10.73 -18.93
C GLU A 335 -3.20 11.80 -18.30
N MET A 336 -2.99 11.75 -16.98
CA MET A 336 -2.17 12.71 -16.25
C MET A 336 -0.68 12.67 -16.66
N LEU A 337 -0.13 11.49 -16.93
CA LEU A 337 1.24 11.36 -17.46
C LEU A 337 1.39 12.02 -18.83
N ARG A 338 0.44 11.82 -19.75
CA ARG A 338 0.44 12.50 -21.07
C ARG A 338 0.31 14.01 -20.94
N ASP A 339 -0.58 14.49 -20.06
CA ASP A 339 -0.79 15.91 -19.80
C ASP A 339 0.44 16.57 -19.15
N ALA A 340 1.25 15.81 -18.41
CA ALA A 340 2.53 16.26 -17.87
C ALA A 340 3.65 16.34 -18.94
N GLY A 341 3.43 15.78 -20.14
CA GLY A 341 4.36 15.84 -21.26
C GLY A 341 5.16 14.56 -21.52
N PHE A 342 4.88 13.48 -20.80
CA PHE A 342 5.53 12.19 -21.02
C PHE A 342 5.04 11.54 -22.31
N GLU A 343 5.98 10.86 -22.98
CA GLU A 343 5.75 10.03 -24.16
C GLU A 343 6.16 8.57 -23.91
N GLN A 344 5.93 7.68 -24.89
CA GLN A 344 6.27 6.27 -24.84
C GLN A 344 5.79 5.59 -23.55
N LEU A 345 4.51 5.81 -23.24
CA LEU A 345 3.88 5.31 -22.04
C LEU A 345 3.64 3.80 -22.15
N GLU A 346 4.15 3.06 -21.18
CA GLU A 346 3.98 1.62 -21.00
C GLU A 346 3.28 1.34 -19.69
N VAL A 347 2.35 0.39 -19.66
CA VAL A 347 1.69 -0.09 -18.44
C VAL A 347 1.83 -1.60 -18.39
N HIS A 348 2.30 -2.11 -17.27
CA HIS A 348 2.58 -3.52 -17.08
C HIS A 348 1.82 -4.07 -15.88
N GLU A 349 1.14 -5.20 -16.08
CA GLU A 349 0.73 -6.05 -14.98
C GLU A 349 1.96 -6.75 -14.40
N MET A 350 2.00 -6.84 -13.08
CA MET A 350 3.14 -7.42 -12.38
C MET A 350 2.81 -8.83 -11.91
N GLU A 351 3.59 -9.81 -12.35
CA GLU A 351 3.49 -11.17 -11.83
C GLU A 351 3.79 -11.15 -10.32
N ASN A 352 2.94 -11.79 -9.53
CA ASN A 352 3.02 -11.84 -8.07
C ASN A 352 2.72 -10.52 -7.30
N ASP A 353 2.19 -9.51 -7.97
CA ASP A 353 1.61 -8.34 -7.32
C ASP A 353 0.20 -8.04 -7.88
N ALA A 354 -0.82 -8.44 -7.14
CA ALA A 354 -2.21 -8.25 -7.54
C ALA A 354 -2.74 -6.82 -7.24
N PHE A 355 -1.98 -6.03 -6.49
CA PHE A 355 -2.40 -4.72 -5.98
C PHE A 355 -1.92 -3.55 -6.82
N ASN A 356 -0.80 -3.72 -7.55
CA ASN A 356 -0.16 -2.62 -8.24
C ASN A 356 -0.05 -2.87 -9.75
N LEU A 357 0.16 -1.76 -10.49
CA LEU A 357 0.62 -1.72 -11.86
C LEU A 357 1.97 -0.99 -11.92
N ALA A 358 2.81 -1.37 -12.86
CA ALA A 358 4.02 -0.62 -13.16
C ALA A 358 3.81 0.25 -14.42
N TYR A 359 4.28 1.48 -14.36
CA TYR A 359 4.21 2.46 -15.44
C TYR A 359 5.63 2.88 -15.83
N GLY A 360 5.95 2.77 -17.10
CA GLY A 360 7.12 3.35 -17.71
C GLY A 360 6.73 4.52 -18.59
N ALA A 361 7.49 5.63 -18.52
CA ALA A 361 7.26 6.77 -19.39
C ALA A 361 8.59 7.49 -19.67
N ARG A 362 8.68 8.25 -20.76
CA ARG A 362 9.89 8.96 -21.11
C ARG A 362 9.64 10.45 -21.31
N LYS A 363 10.63 11.26 -20.92
CA LYS A 363 10.72 12.64 -21.39
C LYS A 363 11.16 12.62 -22.85
N PRO A 364 10.49 13.37 -23.76
CA PRO A 364 10.91 13.44 -25.15
C PRO A 364 12.38 13.82 -25.31
N ALA A 365 13.05 13.22 -26.30
CA ALA A 365 14.41 13.61 -26.66
C ALA A 365 14.45 15.07 -27.09
N ALA A 366 15.56 15.77 -26.83
CA ALA A 366 15.72 17.13 -27.31
C ALA A 366 15.57 17.14 -28.85
N ARG A 367 14.69 18.01 -29.38
CA ARG A 367 14.56 18.18 -30.83
C ARG A 367 15.89 18.74 -31.35
N SER A 368 16.51 17.99 -32.23
CA SER A 368 17.76 18.38 -32.94
C SER A 368 17.54 19.55 -33.86
#